data_5c42b9f03f181411e719b754d395dadc
#
_entry.id   5c42b9f03f181411e719b754d395dadc
#
_cell.length_a   1.000
_cell.length_b   1.000
_cell.length_c   1.000
_cell.angle_alpha   90.00
_cell.angle_beta   90.00
_cell.angle_gamma   90.00
#
_symmetry.space_group_name_H-M   'P 1'
#
loop_
_entity.id
_entity.type
_entity.pdbx_description
1 polymer ?
#
loop_
_entity_poly.entity_id
_entity_poly.type
_entity_poly.pdbx_seq_one_letter_code
_entity_poly.pdbx_strand_id
1 'polypeptide(L)'
;QFDLPTTIQKQAVLAYSGTIYQKLDASTFKEKDFLYAQQHLRIISTLYGILRPLDAIKAYRLMFSLKVPDLGTKDLYQFWQPIITKALIDDIVADDGILINLASEEIFKSIDISKVPNHLKIIHIKFKEHRNDSYKSIQIYSKQYRGNIARYIVKSRINRPEDIQQFNQDGYKFNKQLSTLDKYIFTR
;
A
#
# COMPACT_ATOMS: atom_id res chain seq x y z
N GLN A 1 -18.09 -12.77 -20.90
CA GLN A 1 -18.08 -11.31 -20.95
C GLN A 1 -18.57 -10.82 -19.58
N PHE A 2 -17.67 -10.30 -18.74
CA PHE A 2 -18.08 -9.69 -17.48
C PHE A 2 -18.62 -8.29 -17.83
N ASP A 3 -19.92 -8.15 -17.93
CA ASP A 3 -20.55 -6.83 -17.94
C ASP A 3 -20.35 -6.21 -16.55
N LEU A 4 -19.26 -5.46 -16.39
CA LEU A 4 -19.16 -4.57 -15.25
C LEU A 4 -20.37 -3.63 -15.31
N PRO A 5 -21.14 -3.52 -14.21
CA PRO A 5 -22.35 -2.70 -14.21
C PRO A 5 -22.06 -1.32 -14.80
N THR A 6 -23.08 -0.67 -15.36
CA THR A 6 -23.04 0.71 -15.90
C THR A 6 -22.72 1.75 -14.80
N THR A 7 -22.01 1.35 -13.76
CA THR A 7 -21.58 2.18 -12.65
C THR A 7 -20.60 3.26 -13.11
N ILE A 8 -20.81 4.44 -12.56
CA ILE A 8 -19.97 5.61 -12.75
C ILE A 8 -18.51 5.25 -12.40
N GLN A 9 -17.59 5.58 -13.28
CA GLN A 9 -16.17 5.48 -12.98
C GLN A 9 -15.76 6.53 -11.94
N LYS A 10 -14.88 6.14 -11.02
CA LYS A 10 -14.33 7.00 -9.99
C LYS A 10 -12.82 6.82 -9.90
N GLN A 11 -12.12 7.87 -9.53
CA GLN A 11 -10.67 7.81 -9.29
C GLN A 11 -10.37 6.75 -8.22
N ALA A 12 -9.36 5.91 -8.44
CA ALA A 12 -9.07 4.75 -7.61
C ALA A 12 -8.94 5.11 -6.12
N VAL A 13 -8.19 6.14 -5.77
CA VAL A 13 -8.00 6.57 -4.38
C VAL A 13 -9.30 7.01 -3.69
N LEU A 14 -10.30 7.43 -4.46
CA LEU A 14 -11.63 7.84 -3.98
C LEU A 14 -12.69 6.73 -4.12
N ALA A 15 -12.40 5.69 -4.91
CA ALA A 15 -13.34 4.59 -5.15
C ALA A 15 -13.28 3.52 -4.05
N TYR A 16 -12.08 3.24 -3.54
CA TYR A 16 -11.92 2.29 -2.44
C TYR A 16 -12.42 2.86 -1.12
N SER A 17 -13.17 2.07 -0.35
CA SER A 17 -13.83 2.49 0.90
C SER A 17 -13.39 1.70 2.15
N GLY A 18 -12.41 0.79 2.03
CA GLY A 18 -11.89 0.03 3.17
C GLY A 18 -11.21 0.92 4.22
N THR A 19 -10.99 0.40 5.43
CA THR A 19 -10.45 1.14 6.59
C THR A 19 -9.17 1.94 6.27
N ILE A 20 -8.28 1.40 5.44
CA ILE A 20 -7.06 2.11 5.00
C ILE A 20 -7.43 3.39 4.25
N TYR A 21 -8.38 3.32 3.31
CA TYR A 21 -8.80 4.47 2.49
C TYR A 21 -9.62 5.48 3.29
N GLN A 22 -10.42 5.03 4.25
CA GLN A 22 -11.10 5.94 5.19
C GLN A 22 -10.10 6.77 6.01
N LYS A 23 -8.96 6.17 6.41
CA LYS A 23 -7.90 6.85 7.17
C LYS A 23 -6.94 7.65 6.29
N LEU A 24 -6.74 7.24 5.04
CA LEU A 24 -6.08 8.06 4.02
C LEU A 24 -6.88 9.34 3.75
N ASP A 25 -8.20 9.23 3.76
CA ASP A 25 -9.16 10.35 3.65
C ASP A 25 -8.81 11.28 2.48
N ALA A 26 -8.67 10.67 1.29
CA ALA A 26 -8.29 11.40 0.08
C ALA A 26 -9.32 12.44 -0.36
N SER A 27 -10.57 12.37 0.14
CA SER A 27 -11.59 13.39 -0.12
C SER A 27 -11.20 14.78 0.37
N THR A 28 -10.27 14.87 1.34
CA THR A 28 -9.74 16.12 1.88
C THR A 28 -8.42 16.57 1.24
N PHE A 29 -7.96 15.85 0.20
CA PHE A 29 -6.74 16.23 -0.52
C PHE A 29 -6.98 17.49 -1.35
N LYS A 30 -5.96 18.35 -1.36
CA LYS A 30 -5.88 19.48 -2.29
C LYS A 30 -5.18 19.01 -3.59
N GLU A 31 -5.28 19.78 -4.65
CA GLU A 31 -4.64 19.48 -5.93
C GLU A 31 -3.19 19.02 -5.78
N LYS A 32 -2.37 19.75 -5.04
CA LYS A 32 -0.97 19.41 -4.77
C LYS A 32 -0.77 18.07 -4.06
N ASP A 33 -1.73 17.63 -3.26
CA ASP A 33 -1.69 16.34 -2.57
C ASP A 33 -2.00 15.22 -3.57
N PHE A 34 -2.98 15.44 -4.47
CA PHE A 34 -3.28 14.51 -5.56
C PHE A 34 -2.11 14.38 -6.54
N LEU A 35 -1.45 15.47 -6.90
CA LEU A 35 -0.27 15.44 -7.78
C LEU A 35 0.87 14.64 -7.16
N TYR A 36 1.18 14.88 -5.89
CA TYR A 36 2.18 14.10 -5.17
C TYR A 36 1.78 12.62 -5.07
N ALA A 37 0.52 12.33 -4.68
CA ALA A 37 0.05 10.96 -4.59
C ALA A 37 0.10 10.23 -5.94
N GLN A 38 -0.25 10.90 -7.05
CA GLN A 38 -0.21 10.32 -8.40
C GLN A 38 1.21 9.87 -8.80
N GLN A 39 2.22 10.57 -8.34
CA GLN A 39 3.62 10.22 -8.61
C GLN A 39 4.10 9.07 -7.70
N HIS A 40 3.81 9.11 -6.40
CA HIS A 40 4.45 8.25 -5.40
C HIS A 40 3.56 7.14 -4.81
N LEU A 41 2.24 7.22 -4.90
CA LEU A 41 1.34 6.20 -4.35
C LEU A 41 0.96 5.18 -5.43
N ARG A 42 1.02 3.89 -5.06
CA ARG A 42 0.50 2.78 -5.88
C ARG A 42 -0.55 2.01 -5.10
N ILE A 43 -1.59 1.58 -5.79
CA ILE A 43 -2.69 0.80 -5.24
C ILE A 43 -2.69 -0.56 -5.94
N ILE A 44 -2.48 -1.63 -5.18
CA ILE A 44 -2.54 -2.99 -5.72
C ILE A 44 -4.01 -3.45 -5.74
N SER A 45 -4.45 -3.90 -6.91
CA SER A 45 -5.81 -4.28 -7.22
C SER A 45 -5.87 -5.70 -7.74
N THR A 46 -6.83 -6.48 -7.27
CA THR A 46 -7.08 -7.85 -7.74
C THR A 46 -7.69 -7.92 -9.14
N LEU A 47 -8.30 -6.81 -9.61
CA LEU A 47 -8.91 -6.73 -10.94
C LEU A 47 -8.04 -5.95 -11.93
N TYR A 48 -7.43 -4.85 -11.48
CA TYR A 48 -6.71 -3.92 -12.35
C TYR A 48 -5.17 -4.05 -12.24
N GLY A 49 -4.66 -4.91 -11.35
CA GLY A 49 -3.23 -5.10 -11.11
C GLY A 49 -2.64 -3.98 -10.26
N ILE A 50 -1.95 -3.04 -10.85
CA ILE A 50 -1.38 -1.87 -10.17
C ILE A 50 -2.03 -0.59 -10.71
N LEU A 51 -2.44 0.29 -9.80
CA LEU A 51 -3.14 1.53 -10.11
C LEU A 51 -2.41 2.72 -9.50
N ARG A 52 -2.52 3.85 -10.19
CA ARG A 52 -2.22 5.17 -9.65
C ARG A 52 -3.48 5.79 -9.06
N PRO A 53 -3.37 6.73 -8.12
CA PRO A 53 -4.52 7.34 -7.42
C PRO A 53 -5.64 7.89 -8.31
N LEU A 54 -5.30 8.49 -9.44
CA LEU A 54 -6.27 9.15 -10.34
C LEU A 54 -6.78 8.24 -11.45
N ASP A 55 -6.34 6.98 -11.53
CA ASP A 55 -6.85 6.02 -12.50
C ASP A 55 -8.36 5.81 -12.30
N ALA A 56 -9.11 5.86 -13.39
CA ALA A 56 -10.56 5.68 -13.36
C ALA A 56 -10.93 4.20 -13.25
N ILE A 57 -11.62 3.80 -12.20
CA ILE A 57 -12.05 2.44 -11.97
C ILE A 57 -13.55 2.32 -11.73
N LYS A 58 -14.11 1.15 -11.98
CA LYS A 58 -15.44 0.74 -11.54
C LYS A 58 -15.33 -0.06 -10.25
N ALA A 59 -16.40 -0.02 -9.43
CA ALA A 59 -16.48 -0.80 -8.20
C ALA A 59 -16.45 -2.30 -8.51
N TYR A 60 -15.72 -3.07 -7.72
CA TYR A 60 -15.62 -4.51 -7.81
C TYR A 60 -15.30 -5.12 -6.45
N ARG A 61 -15.47 -6.44 -6.33
CA ARG A 61 -15.07 -7.19 -5.14
C ARG A 61 -14.50 -8.55 -5.54
N LEU A 62 -13.17 -8.65 -5.53
CA LEU A 62 -12.42 -9.88 -5.82
C LEU A 62 -11.36 -10.10 -4.75
N MET A 63 -10.91 -11.35 -4.60
CA MET A 63 -9.79 -11.74 -3.75
C MET A 63 -8.68 -12.34 -4.62
N PHE A 64 -7.41 -12.16 -4.24
CA PHE A 64 -6.28 -12.75 -4.96
C PHE A 64 -6.31 -14.28 -4.99
N SER A 65 -6.93 -14.91 -4.00
CA SER A 65 -7.10 -16.38 -3.93
C SER A 65 -8.18 -16.93 -4.89
N LEU A 66 -8.86 -16.07 -5.66
CA LEU A 66 -9.81 -16.54 -6.67
C LEU A 66 -9.12 -17.42 -7.70
N LYS A 67 -9.65 -18.63 -7.88
CA LYS A 67 -9.17 -19.57 -8.91
C LYS A 67 -9.61 -19.10 -10.28
N VAL A 68 -8.67 -19.08 -11.23
CA VAL A 68 -8.88 -18.57 -12.60
C VAL A 68 -8.27 -19.51 -13.64
N PRO A 69 -8.72 -20.77 -13.71
CA PRO A 69 -8.14 -21.76 -14.61
C PRO A 69 -8.20 -21.34 -16.09
N ASP A 70 -9.24 -20.61 -16.47
CA ASP A 70 -9.44 -20.09 -17.83
C ASP A 70 -8.36 -19.07 -18.25
N LEU A 71 -7.62 -18.50 -17.31
CA LEU A 71 -6.46 -17.64 -17.57
C LEU A 71 -5.14 -18.40 -17.60
N GLY A 72 -5.17 -19.75 -17.55
CA GLY A 72 -3.98 -20.60 -17.53
C GLY A 72 -3.18 -20.51 -16.23
N THR A 73 -3.74 -19.98 -15.14
CA THR A 73 -3.10 -19.84 -13.84
C THR A 73 -3.98 -20.39 -12.72
N LYS A 74 -3.35 -20.79 -11.61
CA LYS A 74 -4.06 -21.35 -10.46
C LYS A 74 -5.01 -20.34 -9.80
N ASP A 75 -4.55 -19.12 -9.64
CA ASP A 75 -5.25 -18.05 -8.94
C ASP A 75 -4.77 -16.67 -9.44
N LEU A 76 -5.38 -15.60 -8.94
CA LEU A 76 -5.01 -14.24 -9.30
C LEU A 76 -3.62 -13.82 -8.77
N TYR A 77 -3.07 -14.48 -7.74
CA TYR A 77 -1.68 -14.24 -7.35
C TYR A 77 -0.73 -14.64 -8.47
N GLN A 78 -0.86 -15.87 -8.96
CA GLN A 78 0.00 -16.37 -10.03
C GLN A 78 -0.14 -15.56 -11.32
N PHE A 79 -1.37 -15.10 -11.62
CA PHE A 79 -1.64 -14.26 -12.78
C PHE A 79 -0.98 -12.87 -12.67
N TRP A 80 -1.20 -12.19 -11.53
CA TRP A 80 -0.76 -10.80 -11.37
C TRP A 80 0.69 -10.64 -10.95
N GLN A 81 1.27 -11.62 -10.26
CA GLN A 81 2.59 -11.50 -9.65
C GLN A 81 3.68 -11.04 -10.62
N PRO A 82 3.87 -11.62 -11.83
CA PRO A 82 4.90 -11.14 -12.76
C PRO A 82 4.62 -9.73 -13.27
N ILE A 83 3.35 -9.38 -13.49
CA ILE A 83 2.92 -8.09 -14.04
C ILE A 83 3.12 -6.98 -13.00
N ILE A 84 2.60 -7.18 -11.78
CA ILE A 84 2.72 -6.21 -10.67
C ILE A 84 4.18 -6.03 -10.29
N THR A 85 4.95 -7.14 -10.18
CA THR A 85 6.35 -7.07 -9.78
C THR A 85 7.17 -6.25 -10.77
N LYS A 86 7.00 -6.53 -12.09
CA LYS A 86 7.71 -5.76 -13.11
C LYS A 86 7.35 -4.28 -13.09
N ALA A 87 6.06 -3.95 -13.10
CA ALA A 87 5.61 -2.57 -13.10
C ALA A 87 6.07 -1.80 -11.85
N LEU A 88 6.08 -2.46 -10.68
CA LEU A 88 6.54 -1.85 -9.45
C LEU A 88 8.06 -1.62 -9.46
N ILE A 89 8.85 -2.57 -9.97
CA ILE A 89 10.31 -2.39 -10.13
C ILE A 89 10.59 -1.22 -11.07
N ASP A 90 9.92 -1.15 -12.22
CA ASP A 90 10.09 -0.07 -13.18
C ASP A 90 9.79 1.30 -12.54
N ASP A 91 8.70 1.41 -11.75
CA ASP A 91 8.34 2.63 -11.03
C ASP A 91 9.39 3.01 -9.96
N ILE A 92 9.89 2.04 -9.18
CA ILE A 92 10.88 2.28 -8.10
C ILE A 92 12.24 2.71 -8.70
N VAL A 93 12.67 2.07 -9.79
CA VAL A 93 13.91 2.43 -10.49
C VAL A 93 13.84 3.83 -11.11
N ALA A 94 12.67 4.22 -11.59
CA ALA A 94 12.46 5.54 -12.18
C ALA A 94 12.39 6.68 -11.14
N ASP A 95 12.28 6.35 -9.87
CA ASP A 95 12.25 7.31 -8.75
C ASP A 95 13.56 7.21 -7.93
N ASP A 96 13.50 6.98 -6.65
CA ASP A 96 14.64 7.02 -5.71
C ASP A 96 15.18 5.64 -5.31
N GLY A 97 14.63 4.57 -5.87
CA GLY A 97 15.02 3.19 -5.54
C GLY A 97 14.40 2.66 -4.25
N ILE A 98 13.42 3.34 -3.67
CA ILE A 98 12.85 3.01 -2.36
C ILE A 98 11.34 2.74 -2.46
N LEU A 99 10.92 1.61 -1.90
CA LEU A 99 9.50 1.26 -1.73
C LEU A 99 9.12 1.29 -0.24
N ILE A 100 8.14 2.11 0.12
CA ILE A 100 7.51 2.06 1.44
C ILE A 100 6.31 1.10 1.39
N ASN A 101 6.45 -0.08 1.99
CA ASN A 101 5.39 -1.08 1.99
C ASN A 101 4.36 -0.81 3.09
N LEU A 102 3.17 -0.38 2.68
CA LEU A 102 1.98 -0.21 3.51
C LEU A 102 0.91 -1.29 3.23
N ALA A 103 1.16 -2.21 2.30
CA ALA A 103 0.25 -3.29 1.99
C ALA A 103 0.17 -4.32 3.13
N SER A 104 -0.95 -5.05 3.20
CA SER A 104 -1.04 -6.23 4.08
C SER A 104 -0.13 -7.34 3.55
N GLU A 105 0.17 -8.33 4.40
CA GLU A 105 0.94 -9.50 3.97
C GLU A 105 0.24 -10.25 2.84
N GLU A 106 -1.09 -10.32 2.88
CA GLU A 106 -1.90 -10.90 1.82
C GLU A 106 -1.69 -10.17 0.48
N ILE A 107 -1.81 -8.84 0.48
CA ILE A 107 -1.62 -8.05 -0.75
C ILE A 107 -0.15 -8.10 -1.20
N PHE A 108 0.80 -8.04 -0.28
CA PHE A 108 2.22 -8.05 -0.59
C PHE A 108 2.70 -9.36 -1.26
N LYS A 109 1.99 -10.47 -1.05
CA LYS A 109 2.23 -11.75 -1.77
C LYS A 109 2.04 -11.65 -3.29
N SER A 110 1.36 -10.62 -3.79
CA SER A 110 1.26 -10.37 -5.23
C SER A 110 2.54 -9.83 -5.86
N ILE A 111 3.59 -9.62 -5.06
CA ILE A 111 4.92 -9.18 -5.49
C ILE A 111 5.89 -10.33 -5.32
N ASP A 112 6.62 -10.69 -6.38
CA ASP A 112 7.71 -11.66 -6.32
C ASP A 112 9.00 -10.97 -5.85
N ILE A 113 9.27 -11.08 -4.55
CA ILE A 113 10.45 -10.45 -3.93
C ILE A 113 11.77 -11.01 -4.49
N SER A 114 11.78 -12.27 -4.97
CA SER A 114 12.99 -12.86 -5.55
C SER A 114 13.44 -12.19 -6.85
N LYS A 115 12.54 -11.44 -7.50
CA LYS A 115 12.81 -10.68 -8.72
C LYS A 115 13.18 -9.22 -8.46
N VAL A 116 13.03 -8.74 -7.22
CA VAL A 116 13.40 -7.37 -6.87
C VAL A 116 14.92 -7.26 -6.78
N PRO A 117 15.57 -6.37 -7.54
CA PRO A 117 17.02 -6.17 -7.48
C PRO A 117 17.50 -5.76 -6.09
N ASN A 118 18.63 -6.31 -5.65
CA ASN A 118 19.17 -6.08 -4.30
C ASN A 118 19.55 -4.62 -3.99
N HIS A 119 19.73 -3.79 -5.03
CA HIS A 119 20.01 -2.36 -4.84
C HIS A 119 18.75 -1.53 -4.55
N LEU A 120 17.56 -2.09 -4.78
CA LEU A 120 16.30 -1.44 -4.42
C LEU A 120 15.95 -1.74 -2.96
N LYS A 121 15.48 -0.71 -2.26
CA LYS A 121 15.18 -0.80 -0.85
C LYS A 121 13.68 -0.92 -0.61
N ILE A 122 13.26 -1.94 0.13
CA ILE A 122 11.88 -2.08 0.59
C ILE A 122 11.84 -1.85 2.10
N ILE A 123 11.06 -0.87 2.54
CA ILE A 123 10.86 -0.55 3.96
C ILE A 123 9.46 -0.95 4.36
N HIS A 124 9.34 -1.91 5.25
CA HIS A 124 8.06 -2.38 5.79
C HIS A 124 7.65 -1.54 7.00
N ILE A 125 6.43 -0.98 6.98
CA ILE A 125 5.89 -0.26 8.12
C ILE A 125 5.01 -1.20 8.95
N LYS A 126 5.28 -1.30 10.25
CA LYS A 126 4.53 -2.12 11.19
C LYS A 126 4.08 -1.30 12.40
N PHE A 127 2.88 -1.60 12.90
CA PHE A 127 2.31 -0.99 14.10
C PHE A 127 2.12 -2.06 15.17
N LYS A 128 2.58 -1.78 16.40
CA LYS A 128 2.46 -2.71 17.53
C LYS A 128 2.01 -1.97 18.78
N GLU A 129 1.27 -2.66 19.62
CA GLU A 129 0.86 -2.20 20.95
C GLU A 129 1.59 -2.96 22.04
N HIS A 130 1.98 -2.24 23.09
CA HIS A 130 2.50 -2.86 24.30
C HIS A 130 1.35 -3.49 25.06
N ARG A 131 1.39 -4.83 25.25
CA ARG A 131 0.41 -5.59 26.01
C ARG A 131 1.08 -6.75 26.74
N ASN A 132 0.85 -6.86 28.05
CA ASN A 132 1.37 -7.97 28.87
C ASN A 132 2.88 -8.20 28.59
N ASP A 133 3.69 -7.16 28.81
CA ASP A 133 5.15 -7.14 28.64
C ASP A 133 5.67 -7.52 27.24
N SER A 134 4.82 -7.45 26.24
CA SER A 134 5.20 -7.73 24.85
C SER A 134 4.55 -6.78 23.84
N TYR A 135 5.19 -6.63 22.67
CA TYR A 135 4.65 -5.84 21.55
C TYR A 135 3.90 -6.73 20.57
N LYS A 136 2.58 -6.54 20.43
CA LYS A 136 1.70 -7.31 19.55
C LYS A 136 1.10 -6.44 18.46
N SER A 137 1.02 -6.97 17.24
CA SER A 137 0.29 -6.32 16.14
C SER A 137 -1.21 -6.63 16.27
N ILE A 138 -2.04 -5.58 16.22
CA ILE A 138 -3.50 -5.70 16.24
C ILE A 138 -4.01 -5.32 14.86
N GLN A 139 -4.72 -6.24 14.20
CA GLN A 139 -5.11 -6.09 12.80
C GLN A 139 -5.89 -4.83 12.50
N ILE A 140 -6.89 -4.49 13.33
CA ILE A 140 -7.72 -3.32 13.13
C ILE A 140 -6.88 -2.03 13.19
N TYR A 141 -5.98 -1.92 14.16
CA TYR A 141 -5.10 -0.77 14.29
C TYR A 141 -4.07 -0.73 13.16
N SER A 142 -3.49 -1.88 12.80
CA SER A 142 -2.57 -1.95 11.66
C SER A 142 -3.20 -1.45 10.36
N LYS A 143 -4.48 -1.78 10.10
CA LYS A 143 -5.23 -1.27 8.94
C LYS A 143 -5.43 0.25 9.02
N GLN A 144 -5.84 0.77 10.19
CA GLN A 144 -6.07 2.20 10.39
C GLN A 144 -4.79 3.01 10.18
N TYR A 145 -3.70 2.59 10.84
CA TYR A 145 -2.45 3.38 10.84
C TYR A 145 -1.65 3.27 9.55
N ARG A 146 -1.84 2.23 8.74
CA ARG A 146 -1.36 2.24 7.34
C ARG A 146 -2.01 3.35 6.52
N GLY A 147 -3.31 3.60 6.71
CA GLY A 147 -3.99 4.73 6.08
C GLY A 147 -3.50 6.07 6.60
N ASN A 148 -3.36 6.21 7.93
CA ASN A 148 -2.86 7.44 8.56
C ASN A 148 -1.43 7.78 8.11
N ILE A 149 -0.54 6.80 8.03
CA ILE A 149 0.84 7.05 7.59
C ILE A 149 0.93 7.34 6.09
N ALA A 150 0.10 6.69 5.26
CA ALA A 150 -0.02 7.05 3.85
C ALA A 150 -0.47 8.51 3.68
N ARG A 151 -1.50 8.92 4.46
CA ARG A 151 -1.94 10.31 4.51
C ARG A 151 -0.82 11.25 4.95
N TYR A 152 -0.09 10.90 6.01
CA TYR A 152 1.03 11.69 6.52
C TYR A 152 2.11 11.88 5.45
N ILE A 153 2.51 10.81 4.75
CA ILE A 153 3.49 10.87 3.65
C ILE A 153 3.01 11.83 2.56
N VAL A 154 1.77 11.68 2.10
CA VAL A 154 1.20 12.51 1.04
C VAL A 154 1.06 13.98 1.46
N LYS A 155 0.47 14.25 2.63
CA LYS A 155 0.23 15.62 3.11
C LYS A 155 1.52 16.38 3.42
N SER A 156 2.53 15.69 3.91
CA SER A 156 3.85 16.26 4.23
C SER A 156 4.81 16.22 3.05
N ARG A 157 4.44 15.56 1.93
CA ARG A 157 5.28 15.36 0.73
C ARG A 157 6.68 14.87 1.09
N ILE A 158 6.69 13.76 1.84
CA ILE A 158 7.93 13.15 2.35
C ILE A 158 8.73 12.57 1.20
N ASN A 159 9.97 13.03 1.03
CA ASN A 159 10.91 12.57 0.01
C ASN A 159 12.05 11.72 0.57
N ARG A 160 12.18 11.62 1.88
CA ARG A 160 13.19 10.78 2.54
C ARG A 160 12.51 9.83 3.51
N PRO A 161 12.81 8.53 3.48
CA PRO A 161 12.16 7.56 4.34
C PRO A 161 12.39 7.86 5.84
N GLU A 162 13.51 8.49 6.20
CA GLU A 162 13.81 8.86 7.58
C GLU A 162 12.79 9.85 8.16
N ASP A 163 12.20 10.71 7.33
CA ASP A 163 11.20 11.69 7.76
C ASP A 163 9.88 11.01 8.18
N ILE A 164 9.63 9.77 7.72
CA ILE A 164 8.50 8.95 8.17
C ILE A 164 8.61 8.64 9.67
N GLN A 165 9.83 8.57 10.22
CA GLN A 165 10.06 8.29 11.65
C GLN A 165 9.51 9.38 12.58
N GLN A 166 9.21 10.57 12.05
CA GLN A 166 8.60 11.67 12.80
C GLN A 166 7.07 11.50 12.96
N PHE A 167 6.47 10.50 12.28
CA PHE A 167 5.05 10.22 12.43
C PHE A 167 4.70 9.96 13.90
N ASN A 168 3.73 10.75 14.39
CA ASN A 168 3.22 10.65 15.77
C ASN A 168 1.71 10.93 15.73
N GLN A 169 0.90 9.89 15.91
CA GLN A 169 -0.55 10.01 15.95
C GLN A 169 -1.14 8.98 16.92
N ASP A 170 -2.08 9.44 17.76
CA ASP A 170 -2.81 8.63 18.75
C ASP A 170 -1.87 7.79 19.64
N GLY A 171 -0.71 8.35 20.00
CA GLY A 171 0.30 7.72 20.84
C GLY A 171 1.28 6.80 20.09
N TYR A 172 1.03 6.47 18.81
CA TYR A 172 2.02 5.72 18.03
C TYR A 172 3.22 6.60 17.69
N LYS A 173 4.41 6.13 18.06
CA LYS A 173 5.70 6.77 17.80
C LYS A 173 6.69 5.74 17.24
N PHE A 174 7.64 6.21 16.44
CA PHE A 174 8.73 5.38 15.95
C PHE A 174 9.53 4.78 17.09
N ASN A 175 9.70 3.47 17.05
CA ASN A 175 10.47 2.71 18.05
C ASN A 175 11.80 2.27 17.45
N LYS A 176 12.86 3.01 17.76
CA LYS A 176 14.19 2.77 17.21
C LYS A 176 14.75 1.39 17.62
N GLN A 177 14.45 0.92 18.84
CA GLN A 177 14.99 -0.35 19.34
C GLN A 177 14.42 -1.58 18.63
N LEU A 178 13.16 -1.49 18.17
CA LEU A 178 12.47 -2.57 17.47
C LEU A 178 12.57 -2.46 15.95
N SER A 179 13.09 -1.34 15.43
CA SER A 179 13.19 -1.07 14.00
C SER A 179 14.53 -1.50 13.43
N THR A 180 14.54 -1.75 12.12
CA THR A 180 15.75 -2.04 11.32
C THR A 180 15.77 -1.13 10.10
N LEU A 181 16.81 -1.23 9.25
CA LEU A 181 16.91 -0.42 8.03
C LEU A 181 15.80 -0.70 7.01
N ASP A 182 15.23 -1.91 7.03
CA ASP A 182 14.17 -2.38 6.15
C ASP A 182 12.79 -2.50 6.82
N LYS A 183 12.70 -2.14 8.13
CA LYS A 183 11.46 -2.28 8.89
C LYS A 183 11.32 -1.18 9.94
N TYR A 184 10.37 -0.28 9.73
CA TYR A 184 10.02 0.75 10.70
C TYR A 184 8.84 0.29 11.55
N ILE A 185 9.07 0.24 12.85
CA ILE A 185 8.07 -0.18 13.84
C ILE A 185 7.62 1.03 14.65
N PHE A 186 6.33 1.26 14.65
CA PHE A 186 5.67 2.27 15.47
C PHE A 186 4.96 1.58 16.62
N THR A 187 5.11 2.08 17.83
CA THR A 187 4.53 1.48 19.04
C THR A 187 3.76 2.51 19.88
N ARG A 188 2.75 2.02 20.59
CA ARG A 188 2.10 2.73 21.70
C ARG A 188 1.80 1.80 22.85
#